data_9b1946fc426903db4194e9a432c47336
#
_entry.id   9b1946fc426903db4194e9a432c47336
#
_cell.length_a   1.000
_cell.length_b   1.000
_cell.length_c   1.000
_cell.angle_alpha   90.00
_cell.angle_beta   90.00
_cell.angle_gamma   90.00
#
_symmetry.space_group_name_H-M   'P 1'
#
loop_
_entity.id
_entity.type
_entity.pdbx_description
1 polymer ?
#
loop_
_entity_poly.entity_id
_entity_poly.type
_entity_poly.pdbx_seq_one_letter_code
_entity_poly.pdbx_strand_id
1 'polypeptide(L)'
;YNSVEQELSLREANRRILENQNDQIYIATLRERNRIAREIHDNVGHMLSRSILQTGALLAVCKDTSITPHLSALKDTLNLAMDNIRSSVHDLRDESVDLNAALNELTKRFTFCPVRLQYDMSRQIPKNIKYCFLSITKEAMNNIVKHSNATQVQITVREHPSFYQLLITDNGSVKAPEDMTEVTTGGMGLQNMRDRVEALHGI
;
A
#
# COMPACT_ATOMS: atom_id res chain seq x y z
N TYR A 1 -50.85 31.57 -2.14
CA TYR A 1 -49.46 31.67 -1.61
C TYR A 1 -49.03 30.41 -0.82
N ASN A 2 -49.90 29.81 -0.02
CA ASN A 2 -49.58 28.67 0.84
C ASN A 2 -49.27 27.36 0.06
N SER A 3 -49.81 27.14 -1.12
CA SER A 3 -49.64 25.89 -1.89
C SER A 3 -48.27 25.84 -2.60
N VAL A 4 -47.75 26.97 -3.05
CA VAL A 4 -46.40 27.05 -3.69
C VAL A 4 -45.27 26.86 -2.66
N GLU A 5 -45.40 27.44 -1.49
CA GLU A 5 -44.45 27.23 -0.38
C GLU A 5 -44.43 25.77 0.11
N GLN A 6 -45.62 25.14 0.18
CA GLN A 6 -45.70 23.70 0.50
C GLN A 6 -45.05 22.83 -0.58
N GLU A 7 -45.27 23.14 -1.86
CA GLU A 7 -44.68 22.39 -2.96
C GLU A 7 -43.14 22.53 -2.96
N LEU A 8 -42.61 23.72 -2.72
CA LEU A 8 -41.16 23.95 -2.62
C LEU A 8 -40.55 23.19 -1.42
N SER A 9 -41.18 23.25 -0.26
CA SER A 9 -40.72 22.53 0.93
C SER A 9 -40.73 21.00 0.73
N LEU A 10 -41.75 20.48 0.02
CA LEU A 10 -41.81 19.05 -0.32
C LEU A 10 -40.74 18.62 -1.30
N ARG A 11 -40.43 19.46 -2.30
CA ARG A 11 -39.32 19.21 -3.23
C ARG A 11 -37.96 19.23 -2.53
N GLU A 12 -37.73 20.16 -1.63
CA GLU A 12 -36.51 20.21 -0.82
C GLU A 12 -36.40 19.00 0.11
N ALA A 13 -37.48 18.58 0.75
CA ALA A 13 -37.50 17.40 1.59
C ALA A 13 -37.20 16.13 0.79
N ASN A 14 -37.83 15.95 -0.39
CA ASN A 14 -37.57 14.82 -1.28
C ASN A 14 -36.11 14.82 -1.78
N ARG A 15 -35.56 15.97 -2.12
CA ARG A 15 -34.15 16.07 -2.52
C ARG A 15 -33.21 15.63 -1.40
N ARG A 16 -33.42 16.08 -0.17
CA ARG A 16 -32.62 15.67 0.99
C ARG A 16 -32.73 14.16 1.28
N ILE A 17 -33.92 13.60 1.11
CA ILE A 17 -34.13 12.15 1.27
C ILE A 17 -33.35 11.38 0.22
N LEU A 18 -33.36 11.80 -1.05
CA LEU A 18 -32.63 11.16 -2.13
C LEU A 18 -31.10 11.28 -1.94
N GLU A 19 -30.61 12.44 -1.52
CA GLU A 19 -29.19 12.65 -1.18
C GLU A 19 -28.77 11.72 -0.04
N ASN A 20 -29.54 11.65 1.05
CA ASN A 20 -29.27 10.74 2.16
C ASN A 20 -29.33 9.26 1.77
N GLN A 21 -30.26 8.86 0.91
CA GLN A 21 -30.34 7.47 0.41
C GLN A 21 -29.12 7.12 -0.43
N ASN A 22 -28.66 8.02 -1.31
CA ASN A 22 -27.45 7.82 -2.12
C ASN A 22 -26.22 7.68 -1.22
N ASP A 23 -26.08 8.51 -0.20
CA ASP A 23 -25.00 8.43 0.77
C ASP A 23 -25.01 7.10 1.53
N GLN A 24 -26.19 6.65 1.96
CA GLN A 24 -26.33 5.35 2.65
C GLN A 24 -25.98 4.17 1.75
N ILE A 25 -26.42 4.18 0.48
CA ILE A 25 -26.07 3.16 -0.52
C ILE A 25 -24.55 3.17 -0.75
N TYR A 26 -23.95 4.33 -0.90
CA TYR A 26 -22.50 4.48 -1.07
C TYR A 26 -21.72 3.90 0.11
N ILE A 27 -22.10 4.26 1.34
CA ILE A 27 -21.47 3.75 2.57
C ILE A 27 -21.65 2.23 2.68
N ALA A 28 -22.84 1.70 2.37
CA ALA A 28 -23.09 0.26 2.38
C ALA A 28 -22.21 -0.47 1.35
N THR A 29 -22.08 0.07 0.15
CA THR A 29 -21.21 -0.48 -0.90
C THR A 29 -19.74 -0.49 -0.48
N LEU A 30 -19.24 0.58 0.13
CA LEU A 30 -17.87 0.63 0.66
C LEU A 30 -17.63 -0.39 1.78
N ARG A 31 -18.59 -0.55 2.68
CA ARG A 31 -18.52 -1.56 3.75
C ARG A 31 -18.47 -2.98 3.19
N GLU A 32 -19.30 -3.28 2.20
CA GLU A 32 -19.35 -4.58 1.56
C GLU A 32 -18.06 -4.88 0.78
N ARG A 33 -17.53 -3.93 0.00
CA ARG A 33 -16.21 -4.05 -0.66
C ARG A 33 -15.10 -4.34 0.34
N ASN A 34 -15.07 -3.65 1.48
CA ASN A 34 -14.09 -3.88 2.54
C ASN A 34 -14.27 -5.24 3.23
N ARG A 35 -15.51 -5.74 3.35
CA ARG A 35 -15.80 -7.08 3.87
C ARG A 35 -15.27 -8.15 2.92
N ILE A 36 -15.60 -8.04 1.63
CA ILE A 36 -15.14 -8.96 0.58
C ILE A 36 -13.61 -8.97 0.50
N ALA A 37 -12.99 -7.81 0.51
CA ALA A 37 -11.54 -7.69 0.48
C ALA A 37 -10.85 -8.43 1.64
N ARG A 38 -11.40 -8.33 2.87
CA ARG A 38 -10.90 -9.08 4.03
C ARG A 38 -11.11 -10.58 3.86
N GLU A 39 -12.27 -10.99 3.42
CA GLU A 39 -12.61 -12.40 3.24
C GLU A 39 -11.73 -13.08 2.17
N ILE A 40 -11.43 -12.40 1.07
CA ILE A 40 -10.47 -12.87 0.06
C ILE A 40 -9.07 -12.95 0.65
N HIS A 41 -8.63 -11.92 1.38
CA HIS A 41 -7.31 -11.93 2.01
C HIS A 41 -7.15 -13.09 2.99
N ASP A 42 -8.13 -13.28 3.86
CA ASP A 42 -8.08 -14.29 4.91
C ASP A 42 -8.20 -15.72 4.34
N ASN A 43 -9.10 -15.95 3.40
CA ASN A 43 -9.30 -17.29 2.85
C ASN A 43 -8.28 -17.64 1.77
N VAL A 44 -8.21 -16.85 0.71
CA VAL A 44 -7.37 -17.17 -0.46
C VAL A 44 -5.90 -16.86 -0.17
N GLY A 45 -5.62 -15.75 0.51
CA GLY A 45 -4.27 -15.37 0.91
C GLY A 45 -3.62 -16.41 1.82
N HIS A 46 -4.35 -16.93 2.82
CA HIS A 46 -3.84 -17.98 3.70
C HIS A 46 -3.64 -19.33 2.96
N MET A 47 -4.55 -19.70 2.05
CA MET A 47 -4.39 -20.93 1.24
C MET A 47 -3.15 -20.85 0.34
N LEU A 48 -2.95 -19.74 -0.36
CA LEU A 48 -1.77 -19.54 -1.21
C LEU A 48 -0.48 -19.52 -0.41
N SER A 49 -0.45 -18.82 0.74
CA SER A 49 0.72 -18.81 1.61
C SER A 49 1.11 -20.21 2.08
N ARG A 50 0.13 -21.01 2.46
CA ARG A 50 0.36 -22.41 2.85
C ARG A 50 0.91 -23.23 1.68
N SER A 51 0.35 -23.08 0.46
CA SER A 51 0.81 -23.78 -0.74
C SER A 51 2.24 -23.40 -1.12
N ILE A 52 2.60 -22.11 -1.02
CA ILE A 52 3.96 -21.61 -1.26
C ILE A 52 4.95 -22.23 -0.26
N LEU A 53 4.58 -22.27 1.04
CA LEU A 53 5.41 -22.89 2.07
C LEU A 53 5.59 -24.40 1.84
N GLN A 54 4.53 -25.13 1.49
CA GLN A 54 4.59 -26.55 1.20
C GLN A 54 5.47 -26.84 -0.04
N THR A 55 5.30 -26.05 -1.11
CA THR A 55 6.13 -26.19 -2.32
C THR A 55 7.59 -25.87 -2.01
N GLY A 56 7.85 -24.85 -1.18
CA GLY A 56 9.21 -24.53 -0.70
C GLY A 56 9.84 -25.65 0.12
N ALA A 57 9.08 -26.31 1.00
CA ALA A 57 9.54 -27.44 1.78
C ALA A 57 9.85 -28.66 0.88
N LEU A 58 9.01 -28.92 -0.13
CA LEU A 58 9.25 -29.99 -1.11
C LEU A 58 10.53 -29.71 -1.90
N LEU A 59 10.76 -28.48 -2.36
CA LEU A 59 11.99 -28.08 -3.04
C LEU A 59 13.24 -28.30 -2.18
N ALA A 60 13.17 -28.05 -0.88
CA ALA A 60 14.29 -28.21 0.04
C ALA A 60 14.71 -29.67 0.24
N VAL A 61 13.78 -30.62 0.12
CA VAL A 61 14.05 -32.09 0.31
C VAL A 61 14.15 -32.85 -1.00
N CYS A 62 13.70 -32.29 -2.12
CA CYS A 62 13.71 -32.94 -3.43
C CYS A 62 15.14 -32.96 -3.98
N LYS A 63 15.67 -34.16 -4.17
CA LYS A 63 16.99 -34.38 -4.80
C LYS A 63 16.90 -34.76 -6.28
N ASP A 64 15.69 -34.88 -6.81
CA ASP A 64 15.45 -35.23 -8.20
C ASP A 64 15.53 -33.98 -9.09
N THR A 65 16.56 -33.96 -9.92
CA THR A 65 16.84 -32.86 -10.84
C THR A 65 15.79 -32.71 -11.94
N SER A 66 15.00 -33.75 -12.22
CA SER A 66 13.93 -33.70 -13.22
C SER A 66 12.67 -33.00 -12.69
N ILE A 67 12.39 -33.11 -11.40
CA ILE A 67 11.20 -32.56 -10.74
C ILE A 67 11.42 -31.15 -10.21
N THR A 68 12.64 -30.84 -9.79
CA THR A 68 13.01 -29.54 -9.20
C THR A 68 12.60 -28.34 -10.07
N PRO A 69 12.82 -28.30 -11.40
CA PRO A 69 12.39 -27.18 -12.24
C PRO A 69 10.86 -26.99 -12.24
N HIS A 70 10.09 -28.09 -12.22
CA HIS A 70 8.63 -28.05 -12.21
C HIS A 70 8.09 -27.53 -10.88
N LEU A 71 8.69 -27.93 -9.76
CA LEU A 71 8.34 -27.39 -8.43
C LEU A 71 8.70 -25.91 -8.31
N SER A 72 9.84 -25.47 -8.88
CA SER A 72 10.21 -24.05 -8.91
C SER A 72 9.20 -23.23 -9.72
N ALA A 73 8.86 -23.68 -10.93
CA ALA A 73 7.85 -23.02 -11.76
C ALA A 73 6.47 -22.94 -11.08
N LEU A 74 6.07 -24.00 -10.35
CA LEU A 74 4.84 -24.01 -9.55
C LEU A 74 4.90 -22.95 -8.43
N LYS A 75 6.02 -22.86 -7.70
CA LYS A 75 6.22 -21.86 -6.65
C LYS A 75 6.16 -20.44 -7.21
N ASP A 76 6.77 -20.19 -8.37
CA ASP A 76 6.73 -18.88 -9.03
C ASP A 76 5.31 -18.51 -9.47
N THR A 77 4.54 -19.47 -9.99
CA THR A 77 3.13 -19.28 -10.33
C THR A 77 2.29 -18.94 -9.11
N LEU A 78 2.50 -19.62 -7.98
CA LEU A 78 1.81 -19.34 -6.73
C LEU A 78 2.17 -17.96 -6.16
N ASN A 79 3.43 -17.54 -6.26
CA ASN A 79 3.86 -16.20 -5.86
C ASN A 79 3.18 -15.12 -6.73
N LEU A 80 3.17 -15.32 -8.05
CA LEU A 80 2.48 -14.41 -8.97
C LEU A 80 0.98 -14.32 -8.67
N ALA A 81 0.32 -15.45 -8.40
CA ALA A 81 -1.09 -15.49 -8.01
C ALA A 81 -1.33 -14.74 -6.69
N MET A 82 -0.43 -14.88 -5.71
CA MET A 82 -0.50 -14.14 -4.43
C MET A 82 -0.39 -12.63 -4.67
N ASP A 83 0.54 -12.18 -5.51
CA ASP A 83 0.74 -10.76 -5.79
C ASP A 83 -0.45 -10.16 -6.56
N ASN A 84 -1.02 -10.92 -7.51
CA ASN A 84 -2.22 -10.52 -8.23
C ASN A 84 -3.44 -10.39 -7.29
N ILE A 85 -3.61 -11.32 -6.36
CA ILE A 85 -4.70 -11.25 -5.37
C ILE A 85 -4.48 -10.09 -4.42
N ARG A 86 -3.26 -9.88 -3.93
CA ARG A 86 -2.95 -8.71 -3.09
C ARG A 86 -3.26 -7.41 -3.80
N SER A 87 -2.91 -7.29 -5.07
CA SER A 87 -3.23 -6.11 -5.88
C SER A 87 -4.75 -5.92 -6.02
N SER A 88 -5.48 -6.98 -6.41
CA SER A 88 -6.93 -6.92 -6.60
C SER A 88 -7.70 -6.62 -5.31
N VAL A 89 -7.30 -7.23 -4.18
CA VAL A 89 -7.89 -6.97 -2.86
C VAL A 89 -7.58 -5.54 -2.41
N HIS A 90 -6.40 -5.06 -2.75
CA HIS A 90 -5.99 -3.69 -2.49
C HIS A 90 -6.87 -2.70 -3.26
N ASP A 91 -7.13 -2.94 -4.54
CA ASP A 91 -8.01 -2.12 -5.38
C ASP A 91 -9.47 -2.09 -4.86
N LEU A 92 -9.95 -3.16 -4.25
CA LEU A 92 -11.28 -3.23 -3.64
C LEU A 92 -11.42 -2.42 -2.35
N ARG A 93 -10.33 -2.28 -1.58
CA ARG A 93 -10.32 -1.53 -0.31
C ARG A 93 -10.35 -0.01 -0.48
N ASP A 94 -10.11 0.51 -1.68
CA ASP A 94 -9.35 1.73 -1.82
C ASP A 94 -10.01 2.92 -2.49
N GLU A 95 -11.31 3.03 -2.50
CA GLU A 95 -11.94 4.33 -2.82
C GLU A 95 -11.76 5.39 -1.72
N SER A 96 -11.26 5.03 -0.55
CA SER A 96 -11.27 5.90 0.64
C SER A 96 -9.94 6.13 1.38
N VAL A 97 -8.77 5.72 0.84
CA VAL A 97 -7.52 5.99 1.57
C VAL A 97 -7.19 7.48 1.56
N ASP A 98 -7.35 8.08 2.72
CA ASP A 98 -6.76 9.39 3.00
C ASP A 98 -5.25 9.21 3.20
N LEU A 99 -4.46 9.65 2.20
CA LEU A 99 -3.00 9.52 2.23
C LEU A 99 -2.39 10.23 3.43
N ASN A 100 -2.92 11.41 3.80
CA ASN A 100 -2.44 12.17 4.95
C ASN A 100 -2.68 11.40 6.26
N ALA A 101 -3.90 10.90 6.46
CA ALA A 101 -4.24 10.10 7.64
C ALA A 101 -3.38 8.82 7.73
N ALA A 102 -3.18 8.12 6.61
CA ALA A 102 -2.38 6.89 6.56
C ALA A 102 -0.89 7.15 6.83
N LEU A 103 -0.30 8.22 6.28
CA LEU A 103 1.08 8.62 6.58
C LEU A 103 1.24 9.05 8.03
N ASN A 104 0.29 9.81 8.58
CA ASN A 104 0.31 10.18 10.00
C ASN A 104 0.22 8.96 10.92
N GLU A 105 -0.55 7.95 10.56
CA GLU A 105 -0.59 6.70 11.34
C GLU A 105 0.72 5.93 11.28
N LEU A 106 1.36 5.86 10.09
CA LEU A 106 2.67 5.25 9.94
C LEU A 106 3.73 5.96 10.79
N THR A 107 3.76 7.30 10.76
CA THR A 107 4.73 8.08 11.55
C THR A 107 4.50 7.92 13.06
N LYS A 108 3.24 7.83 13.52
CA LYS A 108 2.92 7.58 14.93
C LYS A 108 3.35 6.20 15.42
N ARG A 109 3.29 5.20 14.56
CA ARG A 109 3.71 3.82 14.87
C ARG A 109 5.22 3.62 14.81
N PHE A 110 5.93 4.56 14.24
CA PHE A 110 7.39 4.50 14.13
C PHE A 110 8.05 4.93 15.43
N THR A 111 8.60 3.98 16.16
CA THR A 111 9.16 4.20 17.51
C THR A 111 10.68 4.31 17.53
N PHE A 112 11.36 4.11 16.39
CA PHE A 112 12.82 4.10 16.30
C PHE A 112 13.43 5.48 16.58
N CYS A 113 12.88 6.51 15.95
CA CYS A 113 13.26 7.91 16.20
C CYS A 113 12.09 8.85 15.80
N PRO A 114 12.11 10.14 16.23
CA PRO A 114 11.12 11.11 15.83
C PRO A 114 11.02 11.28 14.30
N VAL A 115 9.78 11.33 13.80
CA VAL A 115 9.48 11.56 12.38
C VAL A 115 8.75 12.88 12.23
N ARG A 116 9.23 13.75 11.34
CA ARG A 116 8.56 14.98 10.95
C ARG A 116 7.89 14.79 9.59
N LEU A 117 6.56 14.84 9.55
CA LEU A 117 5.79 14.78 8.32
C LEU A 117 5.42 16.20 7.85
N GLN A 118 5.75 16.53 6.62
CA GLN A 118 5.27 17.72 5.90
C GLN A 118 4.40 17.25 4.73
N TYR A 119 3.13 17.64 4.74
CA TYR A 119 2.14 17.21 3.77
C TYR A 119 1.53 18.42 3.08
N ASP A 120 1.81 18.56 1.79
CA ASP A 120 1.36 19.65 0.94
C ASP A 120 0.81 19.07 -0.38
N MET A 121 -0.38 18.46 -0.29
CA MET A 121 -1.05 17.83 -1.42
C MET A 121 -2.54 18.11 -1.38
N SER A 122 -3.16 18.16 -2.57
CA SER A 122 -4.61 18.26 -2.72
C SER A 122 -5.33 17.00 -2.22
N ARG A 123 -6.66 17.08 -2.09
CA ARG A 123 -7.48 15.92 -1.72
C ARG A 123 -7.68 14.92 -2.86
N GLN A 124 -7.49 15.35 -4.11
CA GLN A 124 -7.74 14.56 -5.32
C GLN A 124 -6.45 13.97 -5.89
N ILE A 125 -5.80 13.11 -5.14
CA ILE A 125 -4.58 12.43 -5.59
C ILE A 125 -4.96 11.12 -6.27
N PRO A 126 -4.35 10.78 -7.43
CA PRO A 126 -4.55 9.49 -8.08
C PRO A 126 -4.22 8.31 -7.15
N LYS A 127 -5.02 7.24 -7.21
CA LYS A 127 -4.89 6.08 -6.33
C LYS A 127 -3.49 5.45 -6.39
N ASN A 128 -2.99 5.22 -7.59
CA ASN A 128 -1.67 4.65 -7.85
C ASN A 128 -0.54 5.44 -7.17
N ILE A 129 -0.63 6.77 -7.14
CA ILE A 129 0.33 7.63 -6.44
C ILE A 129 0.24 7.45 -4.93
N LYS A 130 -0.98 7.42 -4.37
CA LYS A 130 -1.18 7.18 -2.93
C LYS A 130 -0.51 5.89 -2.46
N TYR A 131 -0.70 4.80 -3.22
CA TYR A 131 -0.12 3.50 -2.88
C TYR A 131 1.37 3.43 -3.06
N CYS A 132 1.87 3.99 -4.14
CA CYS A 132 3.29 4.12 -4.36
C CYS A 132 3.95 4.81 -3.16
N PHE A 133 3.44 5.97 -2.75
CA PHE A 133 3.97 6.74 -1.63
C PHE A 133 3.90 5.99 -0.30
N LEU A 134 2.76 5.35 0.02
CA LEU A 134 2.63 4.56 1.24
C LEU A 134 3.58 3.36 1.26
N SER A 135 3.71 2.65 0.14
CA SER A 135 4.59 1.49 0.03
C SER A 135 6.07 1.88 0.17
N ILE A 136 6.49 2.95 -0.53
CA ILE A 136 7.86 3.47 -0.45
C ILE A 136 8.15 3.97 0.96
N THR A 137 7.21 4.68 1.59
CA THR A 137 7.39 5.17 2.97
C THR A 137 7.60 4.02 3.95
N LYS A 138 6.79 2.96 3.86
CA LYS A 138 6.95 1.77 4.70
C LYS A 138 8.32 1.11 4.53
N GLU A 139 8.74 0.92 3.27
CA GLU A 139 10.03 0.29 2.96
C GLU A 139 11.20 1.16 3.40
N ALA A 140 11.14 2.48 3.15
CA ALA A 140 12.16 3.41 3.60
C ALA A 140 12.30 3.44 5.13
N MET A 141 11.18 3.48 5.86
CA MET A 141 11.19 3.43 7.33
C MET A 141 11.77 2.11 7.84
N ASN A 142 11.46 0.99 7.21
CA ASN A 142 12.04 -0.31 7.53
C ASN A 142 13.56 -0.34 7.26
N ASN A 143 14.01 0.26 6.17
CA ASN A 143 15.42 0.38 5.84
C ASN A 143 16.19 1.26 6.84
N ILE A 144 15.58 2.36 7.29
CA ILE A 144 16.16 3.21 8.33
C ILE A 144 16.37 2.42 9.63
N VAL A 145 15.38 1.66 10.06
CA VAL A 145 15.50 0.82 11.27
C VAL A 145 16.62 -0.21 11.15
N LYS A 146 16.76 -0.83 9.98
CA LYS A 146 17.73 -1.91 9.76
C LYS A 146 19.16 -1.41 9.51
N HIS A 147 19.30 -0.31 8.79
CA HIS A 147 20.57 0.09 8.18
C HIS A 147 21.07 1.47 8.59
N SER A 148 20.28 2.26 9.34
CA SER A 148 20.65 3.60 9.75
C SER A 148 20.77 3.72 11.28
N ASN A 149 21.59 4.66 11.73
CA ASN A 149 21.67 5.11 13.12
C ASN A 149 20.97 6.47 13.31
N ALA A 150 19.98 6.76 12.48
CA ALA A 150 19.27 8.03 12.48
C ALA A 150 18.63 8.35 13.83
N THR A 151 18.71 9.61 14.21
CA THR A 151 18.04 10.17 15.37
C THR A 151 16.81 11.03 14.99
N GLN A 152 16.63 11.28 13.70
CA GLN A 152 15.49 12.00 13.15
C GLN A 152 15.26 11.61 11.70
N VAL A 153 13.96 11.51 11.32
CA VAL A 153 13.50 11.31 9.95
C VAL A 153 12.59 12.45 9.54
N GLN A 154 12.71 12.89 8.30
CA GLN A 154 11.80 13.84 7.69
C GLN A 154 11.16 13.22 6.46
N ILE A 155 9.83 13.29 6.38
CA ILE A 155 9.03 12.88 5.24
C ILE A 155 8.34 14.12 4.68
N THR A 156 8.57 14.40 3.42
CA THR A 156 7.95 15.54 2.72
C THR A 156 7.18 15.02 1.52
N VAL A 157 5.90 15.36 1.46
CA VAL A 157 4.99 14.98 0.37
C VAL A 157 4.44 16.26 -0.23
N ARG A 158 4.67 16.46 -1.54
CA ARG A 158 4.26 17.69 -2.25
C ARG A 158 3.63 17.38 -3.59
N GLU A 159 2.65 18.19 -3.94
CA GLU A 159 2.05 18.25 -5.26
C GLU A 159 2.64 19.44 -6.03
N HIS A 160 3.16 19.16 -7.21
CA HIS A 160 3.62 20.18 -8.16
C HIS A 160 2.68 20.18 -9.38
N PRO A 161 2.65 21.24 -10.19
CA PRO A 161 1.75 21.33 -11.33
C PRO A 161 1.85 20.16 -12.33
N SER A 162 3.01 19.48 -12.40
CA SER A 162 3.29 18.42 -13.38
C SER A 162 3.69 17.08 -12.76
N PHE A 163 3.92 17.00 -11.46
CA PHE A 163 4.37 15.77 -10.80
C PHE A 163 4.05 15.77 -9.31
N TYR A 164 4.12 14.59 -8.71
CA TYR A 164 4.01 14.37 -7.27
C TYR A 164 5.38 14.03 -6.70
N GLN A 165 5.72 14.58 -5.55
CA GLN A 165 7.01 14.37 -4.91
C GLN A 165 6.85 13.71 -3.54
N LEU A 166 7.61 12.64 -3.31
CA LEU A 166 7.87 12.07 -2.01
C LEU A 166 9.37 12.15 -1.73
N LEU A 167 9.74 12.82 -0.65
CA LEU A 167 11.11 12.92 -0.19
C LEU A 167 11.19 12.39 1.24
N ILE A 168 12.05 11.41 1.47
CA ILE A 168 12.31 10.83 2.79
C ILE A 168 13.80 11.00 3.07
N THR A 169 14.12 11.68 4.13
CA THR A 169 15.49 11.94 4.57
C THR A 169 15.66 11.56 6.03
N ASP A 170 16.77 10.97 6.35
CA ASP A 170 17.18 10.72 7.71
C ASP A 170 18.58 11.35 7.95
N ASN A 171 18.93 11.62 9.20
CA ASN A 171 20.20 12.22 9.58
C ASN A 171 21.24 11.18 10.01
N GLY A 172 20.97 9.90 9.74
CA GLY A 172 21.89 8.83 10.07
C GLY A 172 22.95 8.58 9.02
N SER A 173 23.96 7.83 9.40
CA SER A 173 24.92 7.22 8.49
C SER A 173 24.58 5.75 8.30
N VAL A 174 24.94 5.19 7.14
CA VAL A 174 24.81 3.76 6.89
C VAL A 174 25.67 3.02 7.92
N LYS A 175 25.09 2.08 8.67
CA LYS A 175 25.87 1.18 9.55
C LYS A 175 26.82 0.41 8.65
N ALA A 176 28.13 0.57 8.90
CA ALA A 176 29.14 -0.24 8.22
C ALA A 176 28.85 -1.73 8.49
N PRO A 177 28.81 -2.59 7.49
CA PRO A 177 28.67 -4.02 7.72
C PRO A 177 29.87 -4.49 8.52
N GLU A 178 29.63 -5.17 9.65
CA GLU A 178 30.68 -5.76 10.50
C GLU A 178 31.44 -6.88 9.79
N ASP A 179 30.94 -7.38 8.66
CA ASP A 179 31.59 -8.37 7.79
C ASP A 179 31.50 -7.96 6.33
N MET A 180 32.61 -7.49 5.77
CA MET A 180 32.78 -7.18 4.34
C MET A 180 32.98 -8.47 3.52
N THR A 181 31.96 -9.28 3.31
CA THR A 181 32.06 -10.42 2.40
C THR A 181 31.02 -10.49 1.28
N GLU A 182 30.03 -9.61 1.26
CA GLU A 182 29.13 -9.53 0.10
C GLU A 182 28.74 -8.08 -0.17
N VAL A 183 29.36 -7.49 -1.20
CA VAL A 183 28.83 -6.34 -1.91
C VAL A 183 27.62 -6.82 -2.73
N THR A 184 26.49 -7.02 -2.07
CA THR A 184 25.22 -7.23 -2.77
C THR A 184 24.71 -5.89 -3.25
N THR A 185 24.88 -5.66 -4.54
CA THR A 185 24.14 -4.66 -5.32
C THR A 185 22.71 -4.53 -4.84
N GLY A 186 22.36 -3.39 -4.26
CA GLY A 186 21.05 -2.91 -3.79
C GLY A 186 20.05 -3.99 -3.42
N GLY A 187 19.79 -4.14 -2.10
CA GLY A 187 18.83 -5.15 -1.61
C GLY A 187 17.48 -5.09 -2.33
N MET A 188 16.76 -6.19 -2.41
CA MET A 188 15.44 -6.33 -3.09
C MET A 188 14.46 -5.18 -2.77
N GLY A 189 14.57 -4.56 -1.60
CA GLY A 189 13.73 -3.43 -1.20
C GLY A 189 13.96 -2.17 -2.04
N LEU A 190 15.20 -1.82 -2.35
CA LEU A 190 15.53 -0.66 -3.20
C LEU A 190 15.08 -0.88 -4.64
N GLN A 191 15.30 -2.10 -5.17
CA GLN A 191 14.83 -2.44 -6.50
C GLN A 191 13.32 -2.38 -6.61
N ASN A 192 12.60 -2.96 -5.64
CA ASN A 192 11.14 -2.91 -5.59
C ASN A 192 10.58 -1.48 -5.51
N MET A 193 11.26 -0.58 -4.77
CA MET A 193 10.88 0.83 -4.74
C MET A 193 11.08 1.49 -6.11
N ARG A 194 12.21 1.24 -6.78
CA ARG A 194 12.48 1.76 -8.12
C ARG A 194 11.46 1.27 -9.14
N ASP A 195 11.22 -0.05 -9.21
CA ASP A 195 10.26 -0.65 -10.13
C ASP A 195 8.85 -0.05 -9.99
N ARG A 196 8.43 0.27 -8.75
CA ARG A 196 7.14 0.93 -8.49
C ARG A 196 7.08 2.36 -9.00
N VAL A 197 8.16 3.10 -8.88
CA VAL A 197 8.26 4.49 -9.37
C VAL A 197 8.29 4.49 -10.89
N GLU A 198 9.08 3.62 -11.52
CA GLU A 198 9.16 3.47 -12.97
C GLU A 198 7.82 3.05 -13.60
N ALA A 199 7.06 2.17 -12.94
CA ALA A 199 5.70 1.79 -13.38
C ALA A 199 4.71 2.97 -13.43
N LEU A 200 5.04 4.08 -12.75
CA LEU A 200 4.28 5.33 -12.76
C LEU A 200 4.94 6.43 -13.60
N HIS A 201 5.92 6.06 -14.43
CA HIS A 201 6.73 6.99 -15.23
C HIS A 201 7.48 8.03 -14.36
N GLY A 202 7.81 7.66 -13.11
CA GLY A 202 8.59 8.47 -12.19
C GLY A 202 10.09 8.20 -12.29
N ILE A 203 10.87 8.98 -11.55
CA ILE A 203 12.33 8.91 -11.46
C ILE A 203 12.77 8.79 -9.99
#